data_d835784928b64fa80ba0715105a58284
#
_entry.id   d835784928b64fa80ba0715105a58284
#
_cell.length_a   1.000
_cell.length_b   1.000
_cell.length_c   1.000
_cell.angle_alpha   90.00
_cell.angle_beta   90.00
_cell.angle_gamma   90.00
#
_symmetry.space_group_name_H-M   'P 1'
#
loop_
_entity.id
_entity.type
_entity.pdbx_description
1 polymer ?
#
loop_
_entity_poly.entity_id
_entity_poly.type
_entity_poly.pdbx_seq_one_letter_code
_entity_poly.pdbx_strand_id
1 'polypeptide(L)' 'MKIISYNISRFSQEKFNCILHHEADVYILPELACPKMVSLPDGYRMEWMGDIDFKGLGIVWKVNHHGT' A
#
# COMPACT_ATOMS: atom_id res chain seq x y z
N MET A 1 3.00 4.96 16.64
CA MET A 1 2.76 4.75 15.20
C MET A 1 3.41 3.47 14.73
N LYS A 2 2.68 2.66 13.99
CA LYS A 2 3.20 1.40 13.47
C LYS A 2 3.50 1.54 12.00
N ILE A 3 4.73 1.25 11.61
CA ILE A 3 5.17 1.33 10.22
C ILE A 3 5.66 -0.04 9.80
N ILE A 4 5.18 -0.51 8.66
CA ILE A 4 5.59 -1.80 8.12
C ILE A 4 6.24 -1.57 6.76
N SER A 5 7.39 -2.20 6.54
CA SER A 5 8.03 -2.20 5.24
C SER A 5 8.06 -3.65 4.75
N TYR A 6 7.57 -3.88 3.54
CA TYR A 6 7.49 -5.22 3.00
C TYR A 6 7.68 -5.20 1.49
N ASN A 7 8.65 -5.95 1.00
CA ASN A 7 8.87 -6.04 -0.44
C ASN A 7 7.83 -6.99 -1.04
N ILE A 8 6.89 -6.43 -1.77
CA ILE A 8 5.78 -7.20 -2.30
C ILE A 8 6.15 -7.97 -3.57
N SER A 9 7.30 -7.73 -4.10
CA SER A 9 7.94 -8.23 -5.31
C SER A 9 7.04 -8.69 -6.46
N ARG A 10 6.16 -9.60 -6.28
CA ARG A 10 5.16 -9.95 -7.27
C ARG A 10 3.82 -9.53 -6.74
N PHE A 11 3.29 -8.45 -7.29
CA PHE A 11 2.03 -7.95 -6.79
C PHE A 11 0.89 -8.96 -6.99
N SER A 12 0.08 -9.12 -5.96
CA SER A 12 -1.23 -9.71 -6.10
C SER A 12 -2.14 -9.01 -5.12
N GLN A 13 -3.39 -8.86 -5.47
CA GLN A 13 -4.34 -8.19 -4.60
C GLN A 13 -4.50 -8.95 -3.28
N GLU A 14 -4.38 -10.24 -3.31
CA GLU A 14 -4.44 -11.05 -2.09
C GLU A 14 -3.31 -10.73 -1.14
N LYS A 15 -2.08 -10.65 -1.65
CA LYS A 15 -0.94 -10.27 -0.83
C LYS A 15 -1.13 -8.90 -0.22
N PHE A 16 -1.58 -7.96 -1.05
CA PHE A 16 -1.80 -6.60 -0.62
C PHE A 16 -2.81 -6.56 0.52
N ASN A 17 -3.92 -7.26 0.37
CA ASN A 17 -4.93 -7.33 1.41
C ASN A 17 -4.39 -7.95 2.69
N CYS A 18 -3.59 -8.99 2.57
CA CYS A 18 -2.97 -9.62 3.74
C CYS A 18 -2.06 -8.66 4.48
N ILE A 19 -1.28 -7.88 3.74
CA ILE A 19 -0.39 -6.89 4.34
C ILE A 19 -1.20 -5.87 5.14
N LEU A 20 -2.32 -5.42 4.59
CA LEU A 20 -3.15 -4.44 5.27
C LEU A 20 -3.80 -4.98 6.53
N HIS A 21 -3.91 -6.28 6.67
CA HIS A 21 -4.46 -6.89 7.89
C HIS A 21 -3.58 -6.67 9.11
N HIS A 22 -2.34 -6.28 8.91
CA HIS A 22 -1.46 -5.99 10.04
C HIS A 22 -1.82 -4.70 10.77
N GLU A 23 -2.73 -3.94 10.21
CA GLU A 23 -3.25 -2.71 10.81
C GLU A 23 -2.18 -1.71 11.20
N ALA A 24 -1.22 -1.53 10.33
CA ALA A 24 -0.20 -0.50 10.52
C ALA A 24 -0.76 0.86 10.09
N ASP A 25 -0.12 1.91 10.56
CA ASP A 25 -0.50 3.26 10.14
C ASP A 25 0.07 3.59 8.78
N VAL A 26 1.26 3.09 8.50
CA VAL A 26 1.95 3.35 7.24
C VAL A 26 2.59 2.06 6.74
N TYR A 27 2.48 1.85 5.44
CA TYR A 27 3.10 0.70 4.77
C TYR A 27 4.04 1.22 3.69
N ILE A 28 5.28 0.74 3.71
CA ILE A 28 6.25 1.06 2.68
C ILE A 28 6.45 -0.18 1.84
N LEU A 29 6.04 -0.11 0.58
CA LEU A 29 5.96 -1.30 -0.28
C LEU A 29 6.79 -1.12 -1.54
N PRO A 30 8.07 -1.49 -1.50
CA PRO A 30 8.88 -1.47 -2.71
C PRO A 30 8.36 -2.51 -3.72
N GLU A 31 8.56 -2.24 -4.98
CA GLU A 31 8.14 -3.09 -6.09
C GLU A 31 6.62 -3.30 -6.15
N LEU A 32 5.87 -2.30 -5.74
CA LEU A 32 4.42 -2.35 -5.84
C LEU A 32 3.97 -2.03 -7.27
N ALA A 33 2.90 -2.67 -7.71
CA ALA A 33 2.30 -2.35 -9.00
C ALA A 33 1.70 -0.93 -8.96
N CYS A 34 1.50 -0.34 -10.12
CA CYS A 34 0.98 1.03 -10.16
C CYS A 34 -0.45 1.08 -9.62
N PRO A 35 -0.89 2.27 -9.20
CA PRO A 35 -2.22 2.41 -8.58
C PRO A 35 -3.37 1.89 -9.40
N LYS A 36 -3.24 1.88 -10.72
CA LYS A 36 -4.31 1.36 -11.57
C LYS A 36 -4.56 -0.12 -11.35
N MET A 37 -3.56 -0.83 -10.87
CA MET A 37 -3.65 -2.27 -10.68
C MET A 37 -3.95 -2.66 -9.24
N VAL A 38 -3.96 -1.69 -8.34
CA VAL A 38 -4.18 -1.94 -6.92
C VAL A 38 -5.55 -1.46 -6.53
N SER A 39 -6.32 -2.34 -5.89
CA SER A 39 -7.61 -1.95 -5.33
C SER A 39 -7.38 -1.54 -3.88
N LEU A 40 -7.51 -0.27 -3.60
CA LEU A 40 -7.25 0.29 -2.29
C LEU A 40 -8.54 0.39 -1.49
N PRO A 41 -8.59 -0.20 -0.28
CA PRO A 41 -9.81 -0.12 0.52
C PRO A 41 -10.10 1.29 0.99
N ASP A 42 -11.35 1.55 1.37
CA ASP A 42 -11.72 2.82 1.94
C ASP A 42 -10.93 3.06 3.22
N GLY A 43 -10.56 4.30 3.44
CA GLY A 43 -9.80 4.66 4.63
C GLY A 43 -8.31 4.58 4.46
N TYR A 44 -7.86 4.30 3.25
CA TYR A 44 -6.43 4.28 2.94
C TYR A 44 -6.12 5.20 1.79
N ARG A 45 -4.90 5.69 1.76
CA ARG A 45 -4.40 6.48 0.65
C ARG A 45 -3.04 5.95 0.23
N MET A 46 -2.65 6.23 -1.01
CA MET A 46 -1.41 5.71 -1.54
C MET A 46 -0.72 6.76 -2.40
N GLU A 47 0.60 6.80 -2.27
CA GLU A 47 1.47 7.50 -3.19
C GLU A 47 2.36 6.47 -3.85
N TRP A 48 2.58 6.62 -5.13
CA TRP A 48 3.37 5.64 -5.87
C TRP A 48 4.35 6.35 -6.78
N MET A 49 5.57 5.84 -6.81
CA MET A 49 6.61 6.35 -7.70
C MET A 49 7.28 5.21 -8.43
N GLY A 50 7.29 5.27 -9.73
CA GLY A 50 7.93 4.22 -10.52
C GLY A 50 7.95 4.59 -11.98
N ASP A 51 8.90 4.01 -12.70
CA ASP A 51 9.03 4.21 -14.14
C ASP A 51 8.33 3.13 -14.95
N ILE A 52 8.05 2.01 -14.32
CA ILE A 52 7.43 0.87 -14.96
C ILE A 52 6.16 0.52 -14.19
N ASP A 53 5.10 0.20 -14.91
CA ASP A 53 3.80 -0.06 -14.29
C ASP A 53 3.79 -1.18 -13.26
N PHE A 54 4.75 -2.07 -13.33
CA PHE A 54 4.76 -3.24 -12.44
C PHE A 54 5.73 -3.13 -11.29
N LYS A 55 6.53 -2.08 -11.26
CA LYS A 55 7.55 -1.91 -10.24
C LYS A 55 7.67 -0.45 -9.85
N GLY A 56 7.33 -0.16 -8.64
CA GLY A 56 7.50 1.18 -8.11
C GLY A 56 7.46 1.13 -6.60
N LEU A 57 7.84 2.23 -5.99
CA LEU A 57 7.76 2.34 -4.55
C LEU A 57 6.38 2.87 -4.19
N GLY A 58 5.62 2.09 -3.44
CA GLY A 58 4.33 2.53 -2.95
C GLY A 58 4.38 2.82 -1.47
N ILE A 59 3.75 3.89 -1.07
CA ILE A 59 3.56 4.22 0.33
C ILE A 59 2.08 4.30 0.57
N VAL A 60 1.58 3.48 1.48
CA VAL A 60 0.16 3.41 1.79
C VAL A 60 -0.02 3.81 3.24
N TRP A 61 -0.99 4.66 3.53
CA TRP A 61 -1.23 5.04 4.92
C TRP A 61 -2.71 5.05 5.20
N LYS A 62 -3.01 4.86 6.47
CA LYS A 62 -4.37 4.85 6.94
C LYS A 62 -4.82 6.28 7.21
N VAL A 63 -6.00 6.63 6.70
CA VAL A 63 -6.58 7.94 6.93
C VAL A 63 -7.52 7.82 8.11
N ASN A 64 -7.26 8.61 9.13
CA ASN A 64 -8.10 8.58 10.30
C ASN A 64 -9.13 9.69 10.22
N HIS A 65 -10.37 9.29 10.08
CA HIS A 65 -11.44 10.27 9.93
C HIS A 65 -12.29 10.45 11.15
N HIS A 66 -12.13 9.59 12.14
CA HIS A 66 -13.09 9.60 13.19
C HIS A 66 -13.14 10.94 13.88
N GLY A 67 -14.29 11.34 14.18
CA GLY A 67 -14.54 12.56 14.88
C GLY A 67 -14.05 13.75 14.15
N THR A 68 -13.68 13.50 13.01
CA THR A 68 -13.05 14.63 12.30
C THR A 68 -13.51 14.63 10.93
#